data_83928b6993daebd6bddea0bb1ff2186c
#
_entry.id   83928b6993daebd6bddea0bb1ff2186c
#
_cell.length_a   1.000
_cell.length_b   1.000
_cell.length_c   1.000
_cell.angle_alpha   90.00
_cell.angle_beta   90.00
_cell.angle_gamma   90.00
#
_symmetry.space_group_name_H-M   'P 1'
#
loop_
_entity.id
_entity.type
_entity.pdbx_description
1 polymer ?
#
loop_
_entity_poly.entity_id
_entity_poly.type
_entity_poly.pdbx_seq_one_letter_code
_entity_poly.pdbx_strand_id
1 'polypeptide(L)'
;KEAVSLAASSGTRFIDASTAHRTADGWVFGFAELTKGQARSIATAQMVSNPGCYSTGAIALLRPLSEAGILPSDYPVTINAVSGYTGGGKAMIAQMEDASREDSITANHFAYALTLAHKHVPEIMKHGGIQRRPIFTPAGGRFAQGMLVNIPLFTDMLNGRPSMAAIHDAIASHFLGQSIVEVVPPSVGNDLPRIDAEELRDTDRMKLFVLGTEGKGQVNLIASLDN
;
A
#
# COMPACT_ATOMS: atom_id res chain seq x y z
N LYS A 1 -16.00 7.74 -16.23
CA LYS A 1 -17.25 8.48 -15.87
C LYS A 1 -18.34 8.21 -16.89
N GLU A 2 -18.07 8.37 -18.17
CA GLU A 2 -19.05 8.18 -19.25
C GLU A 2 -19.67 6.76 -19.28
N ALA A 3 -18.83 5.71 -19.22
CA ALA A 3 -19.32 4.32 -19.16
C ALA A 3 -20.24 4.05 -17.97
N VAL A 4 -19.95 4.62 -16.80
CA VAL A 4 -20.80 4.51 -15.61
C VAL A 4 -22.14 5.21 -15.83
N SER A 5 -22.13 6.40 -16.43
CA SER A 5 -23.36 7.14 -16.76
C SER A 5 -24.23 6.38 -17.75
N LEU A 6 -23.64 5.79 -18.80
CA LEU A 6 -24.35 5.03 -19.81
C LEU A 6 -24.99 3.74 -19.28
N ALA A 7 -24.38 3.11 -18.30
CA ALA A 7 -24.85 1.83 -17.74
C ALA A 7 -25.54 1.97 -16.37
N ALA A 8 -25.77 3.19 -15.90
CA ALA A 8 -26.35 3.43 -14.56
C ALA A 8 -27.73 2.76 -14.36
N SER A 9 -28.54 2.62 -15.42
CA SER A 9 -29.86 2.00 -15.37
C SER A 9 -29.87 0.50 -15.70
N SER A 10 -28.73 -0.08 -16.08
CA SER A 10 -28.65 -1.46 -16.59
C SER A 10 -28.49 -2.53 -15.50
N GLY A 11 -28.27 -2.15 -14.24
CA GLY A 11 -27.90 -3.07 -13.16
C GLY A 11 -26.49 -3.64 -13.29
N THR A 12 -25.69 -3.18 -14.25
CA THR A 12 -24.30 -3.63 -14.48
C THR A 12 -23.41 -3.25 -13.30
N ARG A 13 -22.57 -4.19 -12.86
CA ARG A 13 -21.54 -3.94 -11.85
C ARG A 13 -20.27 -3.41 -12.52
N PHE A 14 -19.61 -2.49 -11.82
CA PHE A 14 -18.37 -1.87 -12.30
C PHE A 14 -17.22 -2.17 -11.36
N ILE A 15 -16.08 -2.54 -11.92
CA ILE A 15 -14.79 -2.52 -11.26
C ILE A 15 -13.91 -1.54 -12.04
N ASP A 16 -13.58 -0.40 -11.41
CA ASP A 16 -12.77 0.64 -12.05
C ASP A 16 -11.33 0.60 -11.54
N ALA A 17 -10.38 0.33 -12.43
CA ALA A 17 -8.96 0.30 -12.13
C ALA A 17 -8.29 1.69 -12.19
N SER A 18 -9.02 2.73 -12.63
CA SER A 18 -8.48 4.08 -12.69
C SER A 18 -8.39 4.74 -11.31
N THR A 19 -7.69 5.88 -11.23
CA THR A 19 -7.64 6.68 -10.00
C THR A 19 -8.90 7.50 -9.74
N ALA A 20 -9.83 7.55 -10.70
CA ALA A 20 -10.95 8.50 -10.70
C ALA A 20 -11.94 8.29 -9.56
N HIS A 21 -12.07 7.07 -9.06
CA HIS A 21 -13.12 6.69 -8.12
C HIS A 21 -12.61 6.14 -6.79
N ARG A 22 -11.30 6.08 -6.56
CA ARG A 22 -10.70 5.50 -5.36
C ARG A 22 -11.05 6.22 -4.06
N THR A 23 -11.38 7.52 -4.17
CA THR A 23 -11.81 8.34 -3.04
C THR A 23 -13.20 8.94 -3.23
N ALA A 24 -13.90 8.58 -4.32
CA ALA A 24 -15.21 9.12 -4.64
C ALA A 24 -16.31 8.49 -3.76
N ASP A 25 -17.32 9.29 -3.44
CA ASP A 25 -18.51 8.80 -2.75
C ASP A 25 -19.33 7.90 -3.67
N GLY A 26 -20.01 6.92 -3.09
CA GLY A 26 -20.81 5.94 -3.82
C GLY A 26 -19.98 4.78 -4.43
N TRP A 27 -18.65 4.80 -4.27
CA TRP A 27 -17.75 3.72 -4.69
C TRP A 27 -17.20 2.97 -3.48
N VAL A 28 -17.27 1.64 -3.52
CA VAL A 28 -16.62 0.81 -2.51
C VAL A 28 -15.16 0.61 -2.89
N PHE A 29 -14.26 0.88 -1.95
CA PHE A 29 -12.82 0.66 -2.15
C PHE A 29 -12.50 -0.84 -2.14
N GLY A 30 -11.83 -1.34 -3.17
CA GLY A 30 -11.69 -2.76 -3.49
C GLY A 30 -10.60 -3.50 -2.72
N PHE A 31 -10.20 -3.03 -1.53
CA PHE A 31 -9.30 -3.75 -0.63
C PHE A 31 -10.14 -4.54 0.38
N ALA A 32 -10.28 -5.85 0.15
CA ALA A 32 -11.23 -6.69 0.88
C ALA A 32 -10.91 -6.82 2.38
N GLU A 33 -9.65 -6.71 2.74
CA GLU A 33 -9.11 -6.80 4.10
C GLU A 33 -9.02 -5.44 4.82
N LEU A 34 -9.52 -4.37 4.20
CA LEU A 34 -9.43 -3.00 4.72
C LEU A 34 -10.05 -2.85 6.11
N THR A 35 -11.24 -3.40 6.29
CA THR A 35 -11.99 -3.37 7.55
C THR A 35 -12.90 -4.58 7.67
N LYS A 36 -13.37 -4.85 8.88
CA LYS A 36 -14.36 -5.92 9.09
C LYS A 36 -15.61 -5.70 8.25
N GLY A 37 -15.96 -6.66 7.41
CA GLY A 37 -17.13 -6.60 6.52
C GLY A 37 -16.87 -5.99 5.14
N GLN A 38 -15.68 -5.46 4.87
CA GLN A 38 -15.32 -4.85 3.60
C GLN A 38 -15.48 -5.83 2.41
N ALA A 39 -15.07 -7.08 2.55
CA ALA A 39 -15.24 -8.11 1.53
C ALA A 39 -16.72 -8.29 1.15
N ARG A 40 -17.64 -8.26 2.12
CA ARG A 40 -19.08 -8.32 1.87
C ARG A 40 -19.57 -7.07 1.14
N SER A 41 -19.10 -5.89 1.56
CA SER A 41 -19.43 -4.64 0.88
C SER A 41 -19.01 -4.66 -0.59
N ILE A 42 -17.79 -5.15 -0.89
CA ILE A 42 -17.30 -5.34 -2.26
C ILE A 42 -18.19 -6.33 -3.03
N ALA A 43 -18.50 -7.47 -2.42
CA ALA A 43 -19.29 -8.52 -3.06
C ALA A 43 -20.70 -8.05 -3.47
N THR A 44 -21.30 -7.10 -2.76
CA THR A 44 -22.66 -6.59 -2.99
C THR A 44 -22.71 -5.24 -3.70
N ALA A 45 -21.60 -4.52 -3.80
CA ALA A 45 -21.54 -3.20 -4.41
C ALA A 45 -21.79 -3.25 -5.92
N GLN A 46 -22.46 -2.24 -6.44
CA GLN A 46 -22.57 -2.00 -7.88
C GLN A 46 -21.27 -1.38 -8.43
N MET A 47 -20.62 -0.53 -7.64
CA MET A 47 -19.42 0.21 -8.05
C MET A 47 -18.28 -0.05 -7.09
N VAL A 48 -17.19 -0.64 -7.61
CA VAL A 48 -15.96 -0.96 -6.87
C VAL A 48 -14.77 -0.27 -7.53
N SER A 49 -13.97 0.44 -6.74
CA SER A 49 -12.71 1.04 -7.22
C SER A 49 -11.53 0.15 -6.85
N ASN A 50 -10.75 -0.29 -7.84
CA ASN A 50 -9.54 -1.06 -7.59
C ASN A 50 -8.44 -0.17 -6.97
N PRO A 51 -7.82 -0.57 -5.85
CA PRO A 51 -6.74 0.18 -5.20
C PRO A 51 -5.52 0.39 -6.09
N GLY A 52 -4.73 1.41 -5.77
CA GLY A 52 -3.38 1.53 -6.31
C GLY A 52 -2.39 0.63 -5.56
N CYS A 53 -1.38 0.12 -6.25
CA CYS A 53 -0.43 -0.83 -5.69
C CYS A 53 0.30 -0.29 -4.42
N TYR A 54 0.99 0.86 -4.52
CA TYR A 54 1.63 1.47 -3.34
C TYR A 54 0.64 1.81 -2.22
N SER A 55 -0.55 2.26 -2.57
CA SER A 55 -1.56 2.60 -1.56
C SER A 55 -2.07 1.38 -0.84
N THR A 56 -2.20 0.23 -1.51
CA THR A 56 -2.60 -1.01 -0.87
C THR A 56 -1.63 -1.39 0.25
N GLY A 57 -0.32 -1.42 -0.05
CA GLY A 57 0.71 -1.69 0.97
C GLY A 57 0.73 -0.66 2.10
N ALA A 58 0.66 0.63 1.76
CA ALA A 58 0.65 1.70 2.78
C ALA A 58 -0.60 1.65 3.67
N ILE A 59 -1.77 1.44 3.09
CA ILE A 59 -3.04 1.34 3.82
C ILE A 59 -3.05 0.10 4.73
N ALA A 60 -2.53 -1.03 4.25
CA ALA A 60 -2.43 -2.25 5.06
C ALA A 60 -1.58 -2.06 6.33
N LEU A 61 -0.57 -1.17 6.29
CA LEU A 61 0.26 -0.84 7.45
C LEU A 61 -0.38 0.23 8.35
N LEU A 62 -1.03 1.24 7.77
CA LEU A 62 -1.53 2.40 8.51
C LEU A 62 -2.92 2.17 9.12
N ARG A 63 -3.83 1.54 8.36
CA ARG A 63 -5.22 1.37 8.78
C ARG A 63 -5.39 0.63 10.12
N PRO A 64 -4.71 -0.50 10.36
CA PRO A 64 -4.80 -1.19 11.65
C PRO A 64 -4.41 -0.30 12.84
N LEU A 65 -3.34 0.48 12.68
CA LEU A 65 -2.84 1.37 13.74
C LEU A 65 -3.75 2.57 13.97
N SER A 66 -4.36 3.11 12.91
CA SER A 66 -5.36 4.17 13.02
C SER A 66 -6.63 3.68 13.72
N GLU A 67 -7.14 2.49 13.37
CA GLU A 67 -8.32 1.88 14.00
C GLU A 67 -8.08 1.52 15.48
N ALA A 68 -6.87 1.06 15.80
CA ALA A 68 -6.47 0.78 17.17
C ALA A 68 -6.20 2.05 18.01
N GLY A 69 -6.26 3.25 17.40
CA GLY A 69 -5.96 4.51 18.07
C GLY A 69 -4.48 4.68 18.43
N ILE A 70 -3.61 3.85 17.90
CA ILE A 70 -2.15 3.91 18.11
C ILE A 70 -1.53 5.03 17.29
N LEU A 71 -1.90 5.15 16.01
CA LEU A 71 -1.39 6.17 15.11
C LEU A 71 -2.22 7.46 15.25
N PRO A 72 -1.64 8.59 15.71
CA PRO A 72 -2.32 9.87 15.66
C PRO A 72 -2.67 10.26 14.22
N SER A 73 -3.85 10.81 13.98
CA SER A 73 -4.30 11.17 12.63
C SER A 73 -3.43 12.24 11.96
N ASP A 74 -2.71 13.04 12.74
CA ASP A 74 -1.80 14.09 12.33
C ASP A 74 -0.31 13.70 12.40
N TYR A 75 -0.01 12.41 12.68
CA TYR A 75 1.36 11.90 12.67
C TYR A 75 2.05 12.23 11.32
N PRO A 76 3.31 12.72 11.33
CA PRO A 76 4.05 13.07 10.13
C PRO A 76 4.56 11.81 9.39
N VAL A 77 3.66 11.07 8.78
CA VAL A 77 3.99 9.83 8.07
C VAL A 77 4.93 10.08 6.90
N THR A 78 6.01 9.30 6.83
CA THR A 78 6.87 9.18 5.66
C THR A 78 6.74 7.79 5.06
N ILE A 79 6.59 7.70 3.75
CA ILE A 79 6.43 6.45 3.00
C ILE A 79 7.52 6.40 1.93
N ASN A 80 8.40 5.41 2.02
CA ASN A 80 9.43 5.14 1.02
C ASN A 80 9.07 3.82 0.32
N ALA A 81 9.03 3.81 -1.00
CA ALA A 81 8.61 2.62 -1.70
C ALA A 81 9.40 2.39 -3.00
N VAL A 82 9.60 1.13 -3.35
CA VAL A 82 10.14 0.72 -4.65
C VAL A 82 9.20 -0.28 -5.29
N SER A 83 8.98 -0.15 -6.58
CA SER A 83 8.14 -1.05 -7.38
C SER A 83 8.85 -1.47 -8.65
N GLY A 84 8.58 -2.67 -9.09
CA GLY A 84 8.88 -3.11 -10.44
C GLY A 84 8.24 -2.20 -11.49
N TYR A 85 8.85 -2.13 -12.67
CA TYR A 85 8.48 -1.17 -13.71
C TYR A 85 7.10 -1.43 -14.34
N THR A 86 6.57 -2.64 -14.24
CA THR A 86 5.24 -2.97 -14.78
C THR A 86 4.12 -2.16 -14.10
N GLY A 87 4.31 -1.78 -12.83
CA GLY A 87 3.41 -0.88 -12.10
C GLY A 87 3.29 0.52 -12.71
N GLY A 88 4.24 0.95 -13.54
CA GLY A 88 4.18 2.20 -14.29
C GLY A 88 3.33 2.12 -15.57
N GLY A 89 2.82 0.93 -15.91
CA GLY A 89 1.98 0.69 -17.07
C GLY A 89 2.74 0.67 -18.39
N LYS A 90 2.01 0.58 -19.50
CA LYS A 90 2.58 0.34 -20.86
C LYS A 90 3.71 1.29 -21.24
N ALA A 91 3.65 2.56 -20.87
CA ALA A 91 4.68 3.54 -21.22
C ALA A 91 6.00 3.22 -20.52
N MET A 92 5.98 2.96 -19.22
CA MET A 92 7.19 2.62 -18.46
C MET A 92 7.75 1.26 -18.86
N ILE A 93 6.91 0.27 -19.14
CA ILE A 93 7.35 -1.03 -19.69
C ILE A 93 8.14 -0.82 -20.97
N ALA A 94 7.60 -0.05 -21.93
CA ALA A 94 8.29 0.23 -23.18
C ALA A 94 9.62 1.00 -22.96
N GLN A 95 9.65 1.96 -22.04
CA GLN A 95 10.88 2.68 -21.70
C GLN A 95 11.96 1.81 -21.05
N MET A 96 11.56 0.77 -20.33
CA MET A 96 12.49 -0.14 -19.63
C MET A 96 12.98 -1.30 -20.49
N GLU A 97 12.16 -1.78 -21.44
CA GLU A 97 12.44 -2.98 -22.24
C GLU A 97 12.98 -2.68 -23.64
N ASP A 98 12.65 -1.53 -24.21
CA ASP A 98 13.10 -1.14 -25.54
C ASP A 98 14.25 -0.13 -25.47
N ALA A 99 15.47 -0.63 -25.53
CA ALA A 99 16.69 0.20 -25.51
C ALA A 99 16.87 1.10 -26.76
N SER A 100 16.10 0.88 -27.83
CA SER A 100 16.17 1.71 -29.04
C SER A 100 15.39 3.02 -28.92
N ARG A 101 14.57 3.16 -27.89
CA ARG A 101 13.79 4.36 -27.64
C ARG A 101 14.67 5.52 -27.18
N GLU A 102 14.39 6.71 -27.66
CA GLU A 102 15.05 7.94 -27.22
C GLU A 102 14.80 8.22 -25.71
N ASP A 103 13.62 7.84 -25.20
CA ASP A 103 13.22 8.00 -23.80
C ASP A 103 13.45 6.72 -22.96
N SER A 104 14.33 5.80 -23.41
CA SER A 104 14.64 4.58 -22.67
C SER A 104 15.25 4.87 -21.30
N ILE A 105 14.82 4.11 -20.28
CA ILE A 105 15.33 4.24 -18.91
C ILE A 105 16.42 3.18 -18.71
N THR A 106 17.66 3.60 -18.52
CA THR A 106 18.81 2.71 -18.26
C THR A 106 19.15 2.55 -16.78
N ALA A 107 18.59 3.42 -15.93
CA ALA A 107 18.82 3.37 -14.50
C ALA A 107 18.26 2.10 -13.85
N ASN A 108 19.02 1.50 -12.94
CA ASN A 108 18.57 0.34 -12.16
C ASN A 108 17.57 0.71 -11.04
N HIS A 109 17.65 1.96 -10.57
CA HIS A 109 16.74 2.50 -9.56
C HIS A 109 16.60 4.01 -9.78
N PHE A 110 15.40 4.54 -9.71
CA PHE A 110 15.13 5.97 -9.87
C PHE A 110 13.93 6.41 -9.02
N ALA A 111 14.04 7.58 -8.41
CA ALA A 111 12.92 8.23 -7.76
C ALA A 111 12.09 8.99 -8.80
N TYR A 112 10.77 9.02 -8.60
CA TYR A 112 9.84 9.80 -9.43
C TYR A 112 8.79 10.48 -8.55
N ALA A 113 7.84 11.22 -9.17
CA ALA A 113 6.90 12.08 -8.45
C ALA A 113 7.60 13.04 -7.46
N LEU A 114 8.71 13.65 -7.91
CA LEU A 114 9.61 14.47 -7.12
C LEU A 114 8.95 15.71 -6.48
N THR A 115 7.79 16.10 -6.96
CA THR A 115 6.96 17.18 -6.39
C THR A 115 6.12 16.75 -5.20
N LEU A 116 6.23 15.48 -4.77
CA LEU A 116 5.43 14.84 -3.72
C LEU A 116 3.92 14.81 -4.03
N ALA A 117 3.53 15.01 -5.29
CA ALA A 117 2.14 15.07 -5.74
C ALA A 117 1.71 13.74 -6.42
N HIS A 118 1.99 12.60 -5.78
CA HIS A 118 1.62 11.30 -6.34
C HIS A 118 0.11 11.03 -6.22
N LYS A 119 -0.47 10.41 -7.25
CA LYS A 119 -1.91 10.10 -7.37
C LYS A 119 -2.45 9.15 -6.27
N HIS A 120 -1.59 8.40 -5.58
CA HIS A 120 -2.00 7.49 -4.49
C HIS A 120 -2.14 8.20 -3.13
N VAL A 121 -1.63 9.41 -2.96
CA VAL A 121 -1.67 10.11 -1.67
C VAL A 121 -3.11 10.33 -1.15
N PRO A 122 -4.09 10.77 -1.95
CA PRO A 122 -5.46 10.93 -1.47
C PRO A 122 -6.09 9.63 -0.97
N GLU A 123 -5.87 8.49 -1.65
CA GLU A 123 -6.41 7.20 -1.21
C GLU A 123 -5.71 6.67 0.04
N ILE A 124 -4.39 6.87 0.18
CA ILE A 124 -3.65 6.55 1.40
C ILE A 124 -4.22 7.33 2.59
N MET A 125 -4.46 8.62 2.43
CA MET A 125 -5.04 9.46 3.50
C MET A 125 -6.43 8.99 3.91
N LYS A 126 -7.34 8.84 2.92
CA LYS A 126 -8.74 8.47 3.18
C LYS A 126 -8.85 7.09 3.83
N HIS A 127 -8.21 6.09 3.24
CA HIS A 127 -8.37 4.69 3.65
C HIS A 127 -7.37 4.25 4.71
N GLY A 128 -6.21 4.89 4.82
CA GLY A 128 -5.26 4.69 5.91
C GLY A 128 -5.65 5.39 7.21
N GLY A 129 -6.62 6.32 7.17
CA GLY A 129 -7.13 7.01 8.36
C GLY A 129 -6.22 8.13 8.85
N ILE A 130 -5.42 8.77 7.98
CA ILE A 130 -4.55 9.88 8.32
C ILE A 130 -5.06 11.20 7.74
N GLN A 131 -4.97 12.27 8.51
CA GLN A 131 -5.42 13.63 8.10
C GLN A 131 -4.24 14.45 7.55
N ARG A 132 -3.05 14.27 8.12
CA ARG A 132 -1.86 14.95 7.64
C ARG A 132 -1.36 14.28 6.36
N ARG A 133 -1.10 15.10 5.33
CA ARG A 133 -0.54 14.62 4.06
C ARG A 133 0.83 13.97 4.29
N PRO A 134 1.01 12.69 3.93
CA PRO A 134 2.29 12.01 4.11
C PRO A 134 3.33 12.54 3.11
N ILE A 135 4.61 12.41 3.49
CA ILE A 135 5.71 12.50 2.54
C ILE A 135 5.81 11.13 1.86
N PHE A 136 5.52 11.07 0.56
CA PHE A 136 5.58 9.85 -0.21
C PHE A 136 6.66 9.94 -1.30
N THR A 137 7.65 9.08 -1.22
CA THR A 137 8.82 9.01 -2.11
C THR A 137 8.83 7.67 -2.84
N PRO A 138 8.09 7.53 -3.96
CA PRO A 138 8.10 6.33 -4.76
C PRO A 138 9.36 6.23 -5.61
N ALA A 139 9.81 5.00 -5.86
CA ALA A 139 10.90 4.67 -6.75
C ALA A 139 10.52 3.54 -7.70
N GLY A 140 11.10 3.56 -8.90
CA GLY A 140 11.08 2.45 -9.84
C GLY A 140 12.38 1.65 -9.76
N GLY A 141 12.26 0.32 -9.81
CA GLY A 141 13.38 -0.61 -9.90
C GLY A 141 13.44 -1.30 -11.25
N ARG A 142 14.65 -1.74 -11.68
CA ARG A 142 14.84 -2.51 -12.91
C ARG A 142 14.58 -4.00 -12.68
N PHE A 143 13.41 -4.28 -12.14
CA PHE A 143 12.78 -5.60 -12.07
C PHE A 143 11.32 -5.45 -12.52
N ALA A 144 10.74 -6.50 -13.08
CA ALA A 144 9.42 -6.37 -13.70
C ALA A 144 8.30 -6.21 -12.68
N GLN A 145 8.22 -7.09 -11.71
CA GLN A 145 7.11 -7.23 -10.76
C GLN A 145 7.62 -7.26 -9.32
N GLY A 146 6.73 -6.96 -8.38
CA GLY A 146 7.02 -6.93 -6.97
C GLY A 146 7.27 -5.52 -6.44
N MET A 147 7.10 -5.34 -5.13
CA MET A 147 7.30 -4.04 -4.49
C MET A 147 7.51 -4.15 -2.99
N LEU A 148 8.18 -3.12 -2.45
CA LEU A 148 8.28 -2.87 -1.02
C LEU A 148 7.76 -1.47 -0.70
N VAL A 149 6.95 -1.39 0.35
CA VAL A 149 6.48 -0.12 0.92
C VAL A 149 6.98 -0.05 2.35
N ASN A 150 7.77 0.98 2.69
CA ASN A 150 8.38 1.17 4.00
C ASN A 150 7.79 2.40 4.68
N ILE A 151 7.38 2.26 5.94
CA ILE A 151 6.86 3.34 6.79
C ILE A 151 7.63 3.33 8.11
N PRO A 152 8.72 4.10 8.22
CA PRO A 152 9.44 4.25 9.49
C PRO A 152 8.63 5.12 10.45
N LEU A 153 8.56 4.70 11.73
CA LEU A 153 7.84 5.38 12.79
C LEU A 153 8.72 5.56 14.03
N PHE A 154 8.55 6.70 14.71
CA PHE A 154 9.05 6.92 16.06
C PHE A 154 7.96 6.52 17.06
N THR A 155 8.24 5.56 17.93
CA THR A 155 7.24 5.01 18.86
C THR A 155 6.84 5.98 19.97
N ASP A 156 7.72 6.92 20.33
CA ASP A 156 7.44 7.97 21.31
C ASP A 156 6.45 9.05 20.79
N MET A 157 6.25 9.12 19.48
CA MET A 157 5.26 9.98 18.83
C MET A 157 3.91 9.27 18.59
N LEU A 158 3.82 7.98 18.92
CA LEU A 158 2.58 7.21 18.85
C LEU A 158 1.80 7.30 20.18
N ASN A 159 0.48 7.19 20.11
CA ASN A 159 -0.37 7.19 21.29
C ASN A 159 -0.02 6.00 22.20
N GLY A 160 0.18 6.28 23.48
CA GLY A 160 0.54 5.27 24.47
C GLY A 160 2.01 4.79 24.38
N ARG A 161 2.81 5.30 23.45
CA ARG A 161 4.22 4.91 23.26
C ARG A 161 4.38 3.39 23.21
N PRO A 162 3.72 2.70 22.26
CA PRO A 162 3.68 1.25 22.21
C PRO A 162 5.05 0.63 21.99
N SER A 163 5.24 -0.58 22.51
CA SER A 163 6.36 -1.43 22.13
C SER A 163 6.23 -1.92 20.68
N MET A 164 7.30 -2.40 20.09
CA MET A 164 7.28 -3.03 18.76
C MET A 164 6.30 -4.22 18.74
N ALA A 165 6.28 -5.02 19.81
CA ALA A 165 5.33 -6.13 19.95
C ALA A 165 3.87 -5.65 19.93
N ALA A 166 3.53 -4.57 20.65
CA ALA A 166 2.18 -4.03 20.65
C ALA A 166 1.73 -3.50 19.28
N ILE A 167 2.65 -2.90 18.51
CA ILE A 167 2.40 -2.48 17.13
C ILE A 167 2.14 -3.70 16.24
N HIS A 168 2.99 -4.73 16.33
CA HIS A 168 2.79 -5.99 15.61
C HIS A 168 1.43 -6.62 15.93
N ASP A 169 1.09 -6.74 17.22
CA ASP A 169 -0.15 -7.39 17.66
C ASP A 169 -1.40 -6.64 17.18
N ALA A 170 -1.35 -5.30 17.10
CA ALA A 170 -2.43 -4.52 16.53
C ALA A 170 -2.64 -4.83 15.04
N ILE A 171 -1.56 -4.92 14.25
CA ILE A 171 -1.62 -5.28 12.83
C ILE A 171 -2.07 -6.75 12.67
N ALA A 172 -1.49 -7.67 13.43
CA ALA A 172 -1.82 -9.09 13.37
C ALA A 172 -3.29 -9.37 13.75
N SER A 173 -3.81 -8.67 14.76
CA SER A 173 -5.21 -8.78 15.16
C SER A 173 -6.18 -8.28 14.10
N HIS A 174 -5.82 -7.22 13.37
CA HIS A 174 -6.63 -6.68 12.29
C HIS A 174 -6.79 -7.68 11.13
N PHE A 175 -5.71 -8.37 10.76
CA PHE A 175 -5.69 -9.34 9.66
C PHE A 175 -5.94 -10.79 10.11
N LEU A 176 -6.31 -11.02 11.35
CA LEU A 176 -6.57 -12.36 11.86
C LEU A 176 -7.67 -13.06 11.03
N GLY A 177 -7.34 -14.25 10.51
CA GLY A 177 -8.25 -15.05 9.67
C GLY A 177 -8.28 -14.68 8.20
N GLN A 178 -7.49 -13.71 7.77
CA GLN A 178 -7.31 -13.41 6.35
C GLN A 178 -6.34 -14.40 5.69
N SER A 179 -6.61 -14.78 4.45
CA SER A 179 -5.78 -15.77 3.73
C SER A 179 -4.72 -15.15 2.82
N ILE A 180 -4.92 -13.88 2.43
CA ILE A 180 -4.04 -13.19 1.46
C ILE A 180 -2.96 -12.37 2.19
N VAL A 181 -3.30 -11.78 3.34
CA VAL A 181 -2.37 -10.97 4.13
C VAL A 181 -1.76 -11.80 5.26
N GLU A 182 -0.45 -11.91 5.23
CA GLU A 182 0.38 -12.55 6.26
C GLU A 182 1.09 -11.49 7.08
N VAL A 183 0.92 -11.50 8.40
CA VAL A 183 1.71 -10.64 9.32
C VAL A 183 2.84 -11.48 9.88
N VAL A 184 4.07 -11.18 9.48
CA VAL A 184 5.25 -11.99 9.82
C VAL A 184 5.64 -11.72 11.28
N PRO A 185 5.84 -12.79 12.10
CA PRO A 185 6.27 -12.61 13.49
C PRO A 185 7.60 -11.82 13.57
N PRO A 186 7.75 -10.87 14.51
CA PRO A 186 8.97 -10.05 14.63
C PRO A 186 10.25 -10.87 14.82
N SER A 187 10.18 -12.02 15.52
CA SER A 187 11.31 -12.93 15.68
C SER A 187 11.79 -13.52 14.36
N VAL A 188 10.89 -13.76 13.42
CA VAL A 188 11.22 -14.25 12.08
C VAL A 188 11.72 -13.08 11.20
N GLY A 189 10.98 -11.96 11.20
CA GLY A 189 11.29 -10.81 10.36
C GLY A 189 12.63 -10.17 10.68
N ASN A 190 12.98 -10.02 11.96
CA ASN A 190 14.24 -9.41 12.38
C ASN A 190 15.47 -10.31 12.13
N ASP A 191 15.28 -11.62 11.95
CA ASP A 191 16.36 -12.56 11.63
C ASP A 191 16.65 -12.63 10.11
N LEU A 192 15.80 -12.02 9.28
CA LEU A 192 16.02 -11.98 7.83
C LEU A 192 17.21 -11.08 7.48
N PRO A 193 18.12 -11.54 6.62
CA PRO A 193 19.24 -10.70 6.16
C PRO A 193 18.76 -9.59 5.20
N ARG A 194 17.62 -9.78 4.56
CA ARG A 194 16.97 -8.86 3.62
C ARG A 194 15.54 -9.27 3.33
N ILE A 195 14.74 -8.34 2.82
CA ILE A 195 13.41 -8.61 2.24
C ILE A 195 13.52 -8.31 0.75
N ASP A 196 13.18 -9.29 -0.07
CA ASP A 196 13.25 -9.19 -1.52
C ASP A 196 11.92 -8.62 -2.06
N ALA A 197 12.03 -7.62 -2.93
CA ALA A 197 10.85 -7.00 -3.54
C ALA A 197 10.10 -7.96 -4.48
N GLU A 198 10.81 -8.95 -5.07
CA GLU A 198 10.26 -9.90 -6.03
C GLU A 198 9.79 -11.22 -5.39
N GLU A 199 9.89 -11.37 -4.05
CA GLU A 199 9.52 -12.61 -3.35
C GLU A 199 8.07 -13.06 -3.63
N LEU A 200 7.15 -12.11 -3.72
CA LEU A 200 5.72 -12.38 -3.93
C LEU A 200 5.25 -12.19 -5.38
N ARG A 201 6.19 -12.12 -6.31
CA ARG A 201 5.89 -12.03 -7.75
C ARG A 201 4.94 -13.15 -8.20
N ASP A 202 4.00 -12.80 -9.05
CA ASP A 202 2.98 -13.69 -9.61
C ASP A 202 2.04 -14.31 -8.54
N THR A 203 1.89 -13.64 -7.39
CA THR A 203 0.95 -14.05 -6.33
C THR A 203 -0.02 -12.92 -5.98
N ASP A 204 -1.17 -13.28 -5.38
CA ASP A 204 -2.12 -12.33 -4.79
C ASP A 204 -1.81 -12.03 -3.32
N ARG A 205 -0.66 -12.48 -2.81
CA ARG A 205 -0.30 -12.40 -1.38
C ARG A 205 0.35 -11.08 -1.01
N MET A 206 0.22 -10.75 0.27
CA MET A 206 0.92 -9.63 0.91
C MET A 206 1.55 -10.11 2.21
N LYS A 207 2.81 -9.71 2.45
CA LYS A 207 3.48 -9.89 3.74
C LYS A 207 3.68 -8.54 4.41
N LEU A 208 3.36 -8.48 5.70
CA LEU A 208 3.54 -7.30 6.54
C LEU A 208 4.58 -7.60 7.62
N PHE A 209 5.50 -6.67 7.81
CA PHE A 209 6.57 -6.78 8.79
C PHE A 209 6.56 -5.58 9.72
N VAL A 210 6.84 -5.84 11.00
CA VAL A 210 7.14 -4.82 12.01
C VAL A 210 8.55 -5.09 12.50
N LEU A 211 9.49 -4.27 12.11
CA LEU A 211 10.92 -4.48 12.29
C LEU A 211 11.56 -3.39 13.12
N GLY A 212 12.58 -3.72 13.86
CA GLY A 212 13.32 -2.76 14.69
C GLY A 212 14.05 -3.44 15.83
N THR A 213 14.68 -2.64 16.66
CA THR A 213 15.31 -3.11 17.91
C THR A 213 14.46 -2.64 19.08
N GLU A 214 13.97 -3.57 19.91
CA GLU A 214 13.16 -3.25 21.07
C GLU A 214 13.87 -2.22 21.98
N GLY A 215 13.10 -1.26 22.49
CA GLY A 215 13.61 -0.20 23.35
C GLY A 215 14.39 0.94 22.67
N LYS A 216 14.54 0.92 21.33
CA LYS A 216 15.23 1.99 20.58
C LYS A 216 14.30 3.13 20.12
N GLY A 217 13.01 3.04 20.39
CA GLY A 217 12.05 4.10 20.07
C GLY A 217 11.73 4.23 18.58
N GLN A 218 12.07 3.23 17.76
CA GLN A 218 11.89 3.25 16.32
C GLN A 218 11.42 1.88 15.81
N VAL A 219 10.52 1.88 14.85
CA VAL A 219 10.11 0.70 14.09
C VAL A 219 10.03 1.05 12.61
N ASN A 220 10.30 0.08 11.76
CA ASN A 220 10.02 0.17 10.33
C ASN A 220 8.92 -0.82 9.98
N LEU A 221 7.80 -0.32 9.49
CA LEU A 221 6.74 -1.15 8.93
C LEU A 221 7.04 -1.39 7.46
N ILE A 222 6.97 -2.65 7.03
CA ILE A 222 7.19 -2.98 5.61
C ILE A 222 6.02 -3.82 5.10
N ALA A 223 5.49 -3.45 3.93
CA ALA A 223 4.62 -4.30 3.14
C ALA A 223 5.37 -4.77 1.90
N SER A 224 5.35 -6.09 1.65
CA SER A 224 5.81 -6.75 0.43
C SER A 224 4.60 -7.33 -0.30
N LEU A 225 4.46 -7.04 -1.58
CA LEU A 225 3.37 -7.50 -2.43
C LEU A 225 3.78 -7.43 -3.90
N ASP A 226 3.02 -8.06 -4.79
CA ASP A 226 3.15 -7.82 -6.23
C ASP A 226 2.49 -6.49 -6.64
N ASN A 227 2.99 -5.85 -7.70
CA ASN A 227 2.57 -4.49 -8.12
C ASN A 227 1.48 -4.47 -9.19
#